data_14db1055ed65f9c26bb3b7251c36afc4
#
_entry.id   14db1055ed65f9c26bb3b7251c36afc4
#
_cell.length_a   1.000
_cell.length_b   1.000
_cell.length_c   1.000
_cell.angle_alpha   90.00
_cell.angle_beta   90.00
_cell.angle_gamma   90.00
#
_symmetry.space_group_name_H-M   'P 1'
#
loop_
_entity.id
_entity.type
_entity.pdbx_description
1 polymer ?
#
loop_
_entity_poly.entity_id
_entity_poly.type
_entity_poly.pdbx_seq_one_letter_code
_entity_poly.pdbx_strand_id
1 'polypeptide(L)'
;MRMHKYRFAFAFAAVLGFAGSASAVEDIVAGATEACKAELDAYCKTVTPGGGRVLHCLAAHEDKLSGQCVYGLYKAAHQLDQFVTSFEHVATQCMADLKTHCGEIPVGEGRVAQCLKTNEAKLSAGCQQAMKDTKMEVAAPKK
;
A
#
# COMPACT_ATOMS: atom_id res chain seq x y z
N MET A 1 -51.31 23.33 30.32
CA MET A 1 -50.09 23.53 29.55
C MET A 1 -49.13 22.40 29.81
N ARG A 2 -49.01 21.39 28.92
CA ARG A 2 -48.14 20.22 29.08
C ARG A 2 -46.93 20.43 28.18
N MET A 3 -45.76 20.66 28.77
CA MET A 3 -44.47 20.78 28.05
C MET A 3 -43.98 19.37 27.71
N HIS A 4 -43.88 19.08 26.39
CA HIS A 4 -43.27 17.86 25.87
C HIS A 4 -41.74 18.03 25.86
N LYS A 5 -41.08 17.21 26.68
CA LYS A 5 -39.63 17.08 26.70
C LYS A 5 -39.19 16.18 25.56
N TYR A 6 -38.67 16.76 24.46
CA TYR A 6 -38.01 16.00 23.41
C TYR A 6 -36.61 15.59 23.87
N ARG A 7 -36.43 14.31 24.13
CA ARG A 7 -35.13 13.67 24.36
C ARG A 7 -34.55 13.39 22.99
N PHE A 8 -33.61 14.21 22.54
CA PHE A 8 -32.74 13.90 21.37
C PHE A 8 -31.70 12.85 21.81
N ALA A 9 -31.89 11.61 21.39
CA ALA A 9 -30.90 10.59 21.47
C ALA A 9 -29.91 10.82 20.30
N PHE A 10 -28.72 11.36 20.60
CA PHE A 10 -27.61 11.40 19.66
C PHE A 10 -27.04 9.98 19.48
N ALA A 11 -27.39 9.34 18.37
CA ALA A 11 -26.74 8.12 17.92
C ALA A 11 -25.35 8.52 17.36
N PHE A 12 -24.30 8.27 18.17
CA PHE A 12 -22.92 8.36 17.70
C PHE A 12 -22.66 7.18 16.76
N ALA A 13 -22.79 7.40 15.46
CA ALA A 13 -22.33 6.45 14.45
C ALA A 13 -20.81 6.51 14.44
N ALA A 14 -20.16 5.49 15.00
CA ALA A 14 -18.74 5.28 14.88
C ALA A 14 -18.41 4.97 13.42
N VAL A 15 -17.90 5.97 12.69
CA VAL A 15 -17.32 5.78 11.37
C VAL A 15 -15.95 5.14 11.57
N LEU A 16 -15.90 3.81 11.53
CA LEU A 16 -14.65 3.07 11.39
C LEU A 16 -14.15 3.28 9.95
N GLY A 17 -13.25 4.25 9.77
CA GLY A 17 -12.57 4.51 8.53
C GLY A 17 -11.65 3.35 8.17
N PHE A 18 -12.03 2.56 7.19
CA PHE A 18 -11.13 1.62 6.53
C PHE A 18 -10.15 2.41 5.65
N ALA A 19 -8.97 2.73 6.20
CA ALA A 19 -7.82 3.20 5.44
C ALA A 19 -7.04 1.97 4.97
N GLY A 20 -7.36 1.43 3.80
CA GLY A 20 -6.71 0.25 3.25
C GLY A 20 -5.92 0.56 1.97
N SER A 21 -4.69 0.15 1.93
CA SER A 21 -3.79 -0.23 0.82
C SER A 21 -2.85 0.80 0.16
N ALA A 22 -2.88 2.10 0.44
CA ALA A 22 -1.65 2.90 0.34
C ALA A 22 -0.69 2.52 1.48
N SER A 23 -1.20 1.84 2.51
CA SER A 23 -0.49 1.42 3.71
C SER A 23 0.50 0.27 3.50
N ALA A 24 0.32 -0.65 2.55
CA ALA A 24 1.21 -1.81 2.47
C ALA A 24 2.67 -1.45 2.18
N VAL A 25 2.92 -0.55 1.23
CA VAL A 25 4.29 -0.06 0.94
C VAL A 25 4.76 0.89 2.03
N GLU A 26 3.87 1.73 2.57
CA GLU A 26 4.18 2.61 3.70
C GLU A 26 4.55 1.79 4.95
N ASP A 27 3.84 0.69 5.24
CA ASP A 27 4.14 -0.21 6.36
C ASP A 27 5.49 -0.94 6.18
N ILE A 28 5.82 -1.36 4.96
CA ILE A 28 7.13 -1.96 4.64
C ILE A 28 8.26 -0.95 4.91
N VAL A 29 8.10 0.28 4.42
CA VAL A 29 9.08 1.36 4.62
C VAL A 29 9.17 1.75 6.09
N ALA A 30 8.04 1.86 6.79
CA ALA A 30 8.00 2.17 8.22
C ALA A 30 8.72 1.10 9.04
N GLY A 31 8.50 -0.18 8.72
CA GLY A 31 9.17 -1.29 9.39
C GLY A 31 10.69 -1.28 9.21
N ALA A 32 11.18 -0.97 8.00
CA ALA A 32 12.62 -0.81 7.74
C ALA A 32 13.19 0.42 8.46
N THR A 33 12.45 1.53 8.45
CA THR A 33 12.86 2.78 9.14
C THR A 33 12.99 2.57 10.64
N GLU A 34 12.04 1.88 11.25
CA GLU A 34 12.09 1.57 12.69
C GLU A 34 13.26 0.63 13.02
N ALA A 35 13.50 -0.39 12.19
CA ALA A 35 14.61 -1.31 12.39
C ALA A 35 15.98 -0.62 12.30
N CYS A 36 16.11 0.41 11.45
CA CYS A 36 17.35 1.18 11.22
C CYS A 36 17.39 2.52 11.94
N LYS A 37 16.50 2.77 12.90
CA LYS A 37 16.37 4.08 13.54
C LYS A 37 17.68 4.62 14.10
N ALA A 38 18.47 3.77 14.77
CA ALA A 38 19.74 4.16 15.38
C ALA A 38 20.75 4.62 14.31
N GLU A 39 20.86 3.89 13.21
CA GLU A 39 21.78 4.20 12.11
C GLU A 39 21.34 5.43 11.32
N LEU A 40 20.02 5.58 11.11
CA LEU A 40 19.46 6.78 10.48
C LEU A 40 19.75 8.03 11.30
N ASP A 41 19.57 7.97 12.60
CA ASP A 41 19.87 9.07 13.52
C ASP A 41 21.38 9.37 13.60
N ALA A 42 22.24 8.34 13.54
CA ALA A 42 23.68 8.49 13.65
C ALA A 42 24.34 8.97 12.35
N TYR A 43 23.93 8.44 11.21
CA TYR A 43 24.68 8.62 9.95
C TYR A 43 23.87 9.33 8.85
N CYS A 44 22.55 9.27 8.87
CA CYS A 44 21.71 9.71 7.76
C CYS A 44 20.75 10.87 8.11
N LYS A 45 20.88 11.46 9.27
CA LYS A 45 19.97 12.50 9.81
C LYS A 45 19.78 13.71 8.88
N THR A 46 20.81 14.07 8.12
CA THR A 46 20.78 15.23 7.21
C THR A 46 20.28 14.88 5.80
N VAL A 47 20.01 13.60 5.54
CA VAL A 47 19.56 13.13 4.22
C VAL A 47 18.07 13.34 4.06
N THR A 48 17.68 14.16 3.08
CA THR A 48 16.27 14.38 2.73
C THR A 48 15.69 13.11 2.09
N PRO A 49 14.59 12.55 2.60
CA PRO A 49 13.92 11.39 2.01
C PRO A 49 13.50 11.59 0.55
N GLY A 50 13.41 10.49 -0.20
CA GLY A 50 12.99 10.46 -1.60
C GLY A 50 14.11 10.01 -2.55
N GLY A 51 13.74 9.46 -3.71
CA GLY A 51 14.69 8.99 -4.72
C GLY A 51 15.73 7.98 -4.23
N GLY A 52 15.41 7.19 -3.21
CA GLY A 52 16.35 6.20 -2.66
C GLY A 52 17.50 6.77 -1.81
N ARG A 53 17.56 8.09 -1.60
CA ARG A 53 18.71 8.75 -0.92
C ARG A 53 19.02 8.18 0.46
N VAL A 54 17.98 7.88 1.25
CA VAL A 54 18.14 7.28 2.58
C VAL A 54 18.76 5.88 2.49
N LEU A 55 18.31 5.07 1.52
CA LEU A 55 18.87 3.75 1.28
C LEU A 55 20.34 3.82 0.83
N HIS A 56 20.66 4.76 -0.07
CA HIS A 56 22.07 5.02 -0.46
C HIS A 56 22.94 5.46 0.72
N CYS A 57 22.41 6.28 1.63
CA CYS A 57 23.12 6.66 2.84
C CYS A 57 23.41 5.43 3.73
N LEU A 58 22.41 4.58 3.99
CA LEU A 58 22.61 3.34 4.75
C LEU A 58 23.63 2.43 4.07
N ALA A 59 23.56 2.27 2.75
CA ALA A 59 24.53 1.48 1.98
C ALA A 59 25.96 2.03 2.08
N ALA A 60 26.13 3.35 2.14
CA ALA A 60 27.44 3.97 2.33
C ALA A 60 28.05 3.72 3.72
N HIS A 61 27.23 3.26 4.67
CA HIS A 61 27.62 2.91 6.05
C HIS A 61 27.36 1.44 6.40
N GLU A 62 27.39 0.56 5.38
CA GLU A 62 27.00 -0.86 5.55
C GLU A 62 27.79 -1.59 6.62
N ASP A 63 29.09 -1.23 6.81
CA ASP A 63 29.99 -1.75 7.83
C ASP A 63 29.59 -1.39 9.26
N LYS A 64 28.65 -0.47 9.44
CA LYS A 64 28.21 0.07 10.73
C LYS A 64 26.77 -0.25 11.05
N LEU A 65 26.08 -0.96 10.16
CA LEU A 65 24.71 -1.35 10.40
C LEU A 65 24.62 -2.46 11.43
N SER A 66 23.69 -2.31 12.38
CA SER A 66 23.37 -3.37 13.32
C SER A 66 22.68 -4.55 12.62
N GLY A 67 22.78 -5.74 13.21
CA GLY A 67 22.06 -6.91 12.72
C GLY A 67 20.55 -6.70 12.63
N GLN A 68 19.98 -5.86 13.51
CA GLN A 68 18.55 -5.49 13.45
C GLN A 68 18.23 -4.65 12.20
N CYS A 69 19.07 -3.66 11.88
CA CYS A 69 18.90 -2.85 10.67
C CYS A 69 19.05 -3.71 9.40
N VAL A 70 20.11 -4.51 9.32
CA VAL A 70 20.33 -5.42 8.19
C VAL A 70 19.13 -6.36 7.99
N TYR A 71 18.62 -6.97 9.07
CA TYR A 71 17.45 -7.83 9.00
C TYR A 71 16.18 -7.06 8.54
N GLY A 72 15.99 -5.84 9.05
CA GLY A 72 14.87 -4.97 8.66
C GLY A 72 14.88 -4.63 7.18
N LEU A 73 16.05 -4.28 6.63
CA LEU A 73 16.25 -4.01 5.21
C LEU A 73 15.99 -5.25 4.35
N TYR A 74 16.53 -6.42 4.78
CA TYR A 74 16.30 -7.68 4.07
C TYR A 74 14.82 -8.08 4.05
N LYS A 75 14.14 -7.95 5.19
CA LYS A 75 12.69 -8.19 5.30
C LYS A 75 11.89 -7.27 4.37
N ALA A 76 12.22 -5.98 4.35
CA ALA A 76 11.56 -5.01 3.48
C ALA A 76 11.78 -5.34 1.99
N ALA A 77 13.00 -5.69 1.60
CA ALA A 77 13.32 -6.11 0.24
C ALA A 77 12.48 -7.33 -0.19
N HIS A 78 12.40 -8.35 0.67
CA HIS A 78 11.60 -9.56 0.41
C HIS A 78 10.09 -9.24 0.29
N GLN A 79 9.55 -8.35 1.14
CA GLN A 79 8.15 -7.94 1.07
C GLN A 79 7.84 -7.15 -0.21
N LEU A 80 8.77 -6.30 -0.65
CA LEU A 80 8.64 -5.57 -1.92
C LEU A 80 8.69 -6.52 -3.12
N ASP A 81 9.57 -7.51 -3.11
CA ASP A 81 9.66 -8.53 -4.16
C ASP A 81 8.34 -9.32 -4.28
N GLN A 82 7.78 -9.76 -3.16
CA GLN A 82 6.46 -10.41 -3.14
C GLN A 82 5.35 -9.50 -3.70
N PHE A 83 5.39 -8.21 -3.36
CA PHE A 83 4.42 -7.24 -3.86
C PHE A 83 4.52 -7.07 -5.38
N VAL A 84 5.74 -6.91 -5.90
CA VAL A 84 6.00 -6.79 -7.35
C VAL A 84 5.55 -8.05 -8.09
N THR A 85 5.91 -9.23 -7.60
CA THR A 85 5.52 -10.51 -8.19
C THR A 85 4.00 -10.67 -8.25
N SER A 86 3.30 -10.30 -7.18
CA SER A 86 1.83 -10.33 -7.13
C SER A 86 1.21 -9.36 -8.14
N PHE A 87 1.77 -8.16 -8.25
CA PHE A 87 1.32 -7.15 -9.22
C PHE A 87 1.52 -7.63 -10.66
N GLU A 88 2.68 -8.19 -10.99
CA GLU A 88 3.00 -8.73 -12.32
C GLU A 88 2.06 -9.88 -12.69
N HIS A 89 1.76 -10.75 -11.73
CA HIS A 89 0.81 -11.85 -11.93
C HIS A 89 -0.57 -11.30 -12.34
N VAL A 90 -1.12 -10.36 -11.58
CA VAL A 90 -2.42 -9.75 -11.90
C VAL A 90 -2.36 -9.02 -13.24
N ALA A 91 -1.32 -8.21 -13.48
CA ALA A 91 -1.18 -7.47 -14.73
C ALA A 91 -1.17 -8.41 -15.94
N THR A 92 -0.47 -9.54 -15.84
CA THR A 92 -0.39 -10.55 -16.90
C THR A 92 -1.74 -11.22 -17.14
N GLN A 93 -2.42 -11.69 -16.09
CA GLN A 93 -3.70 -12.37 -16.20
C GLN A 93 -4.83 -11.44 -16.64
N CYS A 94 -4.75 -10.17 -16.29
CA CYS A 94 -5.78 -9.17 -16.59
C CYS A 94 -5.50 -8.34 -17.85
N MET A 95 -4.45 -8.62 -18.61
CA MET A 95 -4.02 -7.77 -19.75
C MET A 95 -5.14 -7.50 -20.78
N ALA A 96 -5.91 -8.53 -21.12
CA ALA A 96 -7.02 -8.41 -22.07
C ALA A 96 -8.17 -7.58 -21.47
N ASP A 97 -8.52 -7.86 -20.22
CA ASP A 97 -9.58 -7.15 -19.50
C ASP A 97 -9.22 -5.69 -19.27
N LEU A 98 -7.96 -5.39 -18.95
CA LEU A 98 -7.44 -4.03 -18.83
C LEU A 98 -7.65 -3.24 -20.12
N LYS A 99 -7.30 -3.82 -21.27
CA LYS A 99 -7.50 -3.18 -22.58
C LYS A 99 -8.99 -2.93 -22.88
N THR A 100 -9.84 -3.90 -22.55
CA THR A 100 -11.28 -3.86 -22.91
C THR A 100 -12.07 -2.94 -21.98
N HIS A 101 -11.80 -2.95 -20.70
CA HIS A 101 -12.64 -2.29 -19.69
C HIS A 101 -11.98 -1.08 -19.03
N CYS A 102 -10.65 -0.96 -19.08
CA CYS A 102 -9.86 0.04 -18.34
C CYS A 102 -8.83 0.79 -19.20
N GLY A 103 -8.84 0.61 -20.52
CA GLY A 103 -7.81 1.14 -21.42
C GLY A 103 -7.67 2.67 -21.42
N GLU A 104 -8.73 3.39 -21.11
CA GLU A 104 -8.73 4.86 -21.04
C GLU A 104 -8.44 5.41 -19.63
N ILE A 105 -8.30 4.53 -18.64
CA ILE A 105 -8.04 4.97 -17.26
C ILE A 105 -6.57 5.34 -17.10
N PRO A 106 -6.25 6.59 -16.71
CA PRO A 106 -4.87 7.00 -16.50
C PRO A 106 -4.25 6.22 -15.32
N VAL A 107 -3.02 5.77 -15.49
CA VAL A 107 -2.27 5.04 -14.44
C VAL A 107 -1.98 5.93 -13.23
N GLY A 108 -1.79 5.30 -12.07
CA GLY A 108 -1.49 5.96 -10.80
C GLY A 108 -2.68 5.99 -9.84
N GLU A 109 -2.39 6.27 -8.58
CA GLU A 109 -3.38 6.43 -7.48
C GLU A 109 -4.37 5.25 -7.34
N GLY A 110 -4.00 4.06 -7.81
CA GLY A 110 -4.86 2.89 -7.74
C GLY A 110 -6.05 2.88 -8.71
N ARG A 111 -6.16 3.87 -9.63
CA ARG A 111 -7.31 4.01 -10.55
C ARG A 111 -7.55 2.79 -11.41
N VAL A 112 -6.49 2.19 -11.95
CA VAL A 112 -6.59 0.98 -12.78
C VAL A 112 -7.11 -0.20 -11.97
N ALA A 113 -6.61 -0.38 -10.76
CA ALA A 113 -7.07 -1.43 -9.87
C ALA A 113 -8.53 -1.21 -9.43
N GLN A 114 -8.93 0.04 -9.17
CA GLN A 114 -10.33 0.38 -8.92
C GLN A 114 -11.23 0.09 -10.12
N CYS A 115 -10.75 0.33 -11.34
CA CYS A 115 -11.48 -0.02 -12.57
C CYS A 115 -11.68 -1.53 -12.67
N LEU A 116 -10.67 -2.36 -12.45
CA LEU A 116 -10.79 -3.82 -12.42
C LEU A 116 -11.82 -4.26 -11.38
N LYS A 117 -11.75 -3.72 -10.16
CA LYS A 117 -12.72 -4.04 -9.10
C LYS A 117 -14.15 -3.68 -9.47
N THR A 118 -14.36 -2.50 -10.06
CA THR A 118 -15.69 -2.06 -10.49
C THR A 118 -16.28 -2.94 -11.61
N ASN A 119 -15.41 -3.51 -12.43
CA ASN A 119 -15.81 -4.39 -13.53
C ASN A 119 -15.64 -5.90 -13.21
N GLU A 120 -15.41 -6.29 -11.97
CA GLU A 120 -15.05 -7.64 -11.54
C GLU A 120 -15.93 -8.72 -12.16
N ALA A 121 -17.26 -8.52 -12.20
CA ALA A 121 -18.21 -9.47 -12.78
C ALA A 121 -18.08 -9.67 -14.30
N LYS A 122 -17.38 -8.76 -15.00
CA LYS A 122 -17.17 -8.81 -16.46
C LYS A 122 -15.76 -9.29 -16.83
N LEU A 123 -14.88 -9.43 -15.87
CA LEU A 123 -13.50 -9.87 -16.11
C LEU A 123 -13.45 -11.36 -16.45
N SER A 124 -12.43 -11.75 -17.18
CA SER A 124 -12.13 -13.16 -17.44
C SER A 124 -11.92 -13.94 -16.14
N ALA A 125 -12.20 -15.25 -16.17
CA ALA A 125 -12.00 -16.11 -15.00
C ALA A 125 -10.56 -16.09 -14.49
N GLY A 126 -9.56 -16.01 -15.40
CA GLY A 126 -8.14 -15.89 -15.04
C GLY A 126 -7.83 -14.60 -14.28
N CYS A 127 -8.36 -13.47 -14.75
CA CYS A 127 -8.18 -12.19 -14.09
C CYS A 127 -8.85 -12.17 -12.70
N GLN A 128 -10.10 -12.64 -12.60
CA GLN A 128 -10.80 -12.76 -11.32
C GLN A 128 -10.05 -13.64 -10.33
N GLN A 129 -9.49 -14.76 -10.78
CA GLN A 129 -8.72 -15.67 -9.94
C GLN A 129 -7.42 -14.99 -9.47
N ALA A 130 -6.66 -14.36 -10.38
CA ALA A 130 -5.44 -13.66 -10.04
C ALA A 130 -5.65 -12.55 -9.00
N MET A 131 -6.74 -11.80 -9.12
CA MET A 131 -7.12 -10.77 -8.13
C MET A 131 -7.41 -11.39 -6.74
N LYS A 132 -8.06 -12.56 -6.70
CA LYS A 132 -8.33 -13.28 -5.44
C LYS A 132 -7.07 -13.85 -4.81
N ASP A 133 -6.18 -14.46 -5.62
CA ASP A 133 -4.96 -15.11 -5.15
C ASP A 133 -3.99 -14.10 -4.53
N THR A 134 -3.93 -12.91 -5.09
CA THR A 134 -3.03 -11.84 -4.61
C THR A 134 -3.65 -10.99 -3.51
N LYS A 135 -4.91 -11.22 -3.12
CA LYS A 135 -5.66 -10.39 -2.17
C LYS A 135 -5.51 -8.90 -2.47
N MET A 136 -5.52 -8.55 -3.76
CA MET A 136 -5.33 -7.18 -4.21
C MET A 136 -6.52 -6.32 -3.74
N GLU A 137 -6.44 -5.87 -2.49
CA GLU A 137 -7.35 -4.88 -1.95
C GLU A 137 -6.99 -3.51 -2.54
N VAL A 138 -7.88 -3.01 -3.35
CA VAL A 138 -7.71 -1.69 -3.96
C VAL A 138 -8.08 -0.64 -2.94
N ALA A 139 -7.14 0.23 -2.61
CA ALA A 139 -7.43 1.41 -1.81
C ALA A 139 -8.53 2.24 -2.46
N ALA A 140 -9.49 2.68 -1.67
CA ALA A 140 -10.43 3.67 -2.12
C ALA A 140 -9.68 4.97 -2.50
N PRO A 141 -10.04 5.63 -3.62
CA PRO A 141 -9.39 6.88 -4.01
C PRO A 141 -9.55 7.91 -2.91
N LYS A 142 -8.45 8.55 -2.51
CA LYS A 142 -8.51 9.74 -1.65
C LYS A 142 -9.26 10.83 -2.43
N LYS A 143 -10.40 11.31 -1.89
CA LYS A 143 -11.09 12.48 -2.40
C LYS A 143 -10.30 13.74 -2.10
#